data_dff9abb61fd706b6524397264b356930
#
_entry.id   dff9abb61fd706b6524397264b356930
#
_cell.length_a   1.000
_cell.length_b   1.000
_cell.length_c   1.000
_cell.angle_alpha   90.00
_cell.angle_beta   90.00
_cell.angle_gamma   90.00
#
_symmetry.space_group_name_H-M   'P 1'
#
loop_
_entity.id
_entity.type
_entity.pdbx_description
1 polymer ?
#
loop_
_entity_poly.entity_id
_entity_poly.type
_entity_poly.pdbx_seq_one_letter_code
_entity_poly.pdbx_strand_id
1 'polypeptide(L)'
;MPPVSKKSRLSVGFVLPPSLVDCLTDDPKTWSSAPGLVSVAQVTPSGLELLFRTAQEMRAAVRRNGGDDRLAGRTLATVFYEASTRTACSFQAAVARLGGRYVHYAGLDKGAEGEAI
;
A
#
# COMPACT_ATOMS: atom_id res chain seq x y z
N MET A 1 -6.55 28.50 9.18
CA MET A 1 -6.57 27.10 8.72
C MET A 1 -5.29 26.83 7.97
N PRO A 2 -4.43 26.00 8.49
CA PRO A 2 -3.26 25.62 7.72
C PRO A 2 -3.73 24.95 6.42
N PRO A 3 -3.06 25.15 5.29
CA PRO A 3 -3.44 24.51 4.06
C PRO A 3 -3.35 23.00 4.27
N VAL A 4 -4.41 22.29 3.93
CA VAL A 4 -4.42 20.84 3.90
C VAL A 4 -3.29 20.43 2.97
N SER A 5 -2.22 19.96 3.55
CA SER A 5 -1.03 19.57 2.83
C SER A 5 -1.40 18.51 1.80
N LYS A 6 -0.96 18.68 0.57
CA LYS A 6 -1.07 17.73 -0.54
C LYS A 6 -0.32 16.38 -0.27
N LYS A 7 0.02 16.11 0.96
CA LYS A 7 0.87 15.02 1.41
C LYS A 7 0.19 13.65 1.50
N SER A 8 -1.09 13.54 1.17
CA SER A 8 -1.86 12.30 1.38
C SER A 8 -1.92 11.37 0.17
N ARG A 9 -1.13 11.62 -0.86
CA ARG A 9 -1.11 10.78 -2.05
C ARG A 9 0.25 10.11 -2.24
N LEU A 10 0.43 9.00 -1.56
CA LEU A 10 1.34 7.98 -2.04
C LEU A 10 0.65 7.35 -3.25
N SER A 11 1.14 7.62 -4.43
CA SER A 11 0.48 7.24 -5.70
C SER A 11 0.77 5.79 -6.13
N VAL A 12 1.09 4.92 -5.21
CA VAL A 12 1.03 3.47 -5.44
C VAL A 12 -0.37 2.97 -5.12
N GLY A 13 -1.41 3.65 -5.58
CA GLY A 13 -2.80 3.23 -5.38
C GLY A 13 -3.21 2.96 -3.93
N PHE A 14 -2.36 3.28 -2.97
CA PHE A 14 -2.51 2.97 -1.57
C PHE A 14 -2.72 4.25 -0.78
N VAL A 15 -3.95 4.54 -0.41
CA VAL A 15 -4.27 5.62 0.52
C VAL A 15 -4.25 5.02 1.92
N LEU A 16 -3.24 5.39 2.69
CA LEU A 16 -3.11 5.00 4.07
C LEU A 16 -4.18 5.69 4.95
N PRO A 17 -4.64 5.05 6.02
CA PRO A 17 -5.50 5.70 6.99
C PRO A 17 -4.80 6.94 7.57
N PRO A 18 -5.57 7.99 7.99
CA PRO A 18 -5.02 9.24 8.47
C PRO A 18 -3.93 9.09 9.54
N SER A 19 -4.11 8.17 10.47
CA SER A 19 -3.14 7.89 11.54
C SER A 19 -1.78 7.37 11.03
N LEU A 20 -1.77 6.66 9.91
CA LEU A 20 -0.54 6.20 9.27
C LEU A 20 0.02 7.24 8.30
N VAL A 21 -0.86 8.00 7.67
CA VAL A 21 -0.46 9.12 6.80
C VAL A 21 0.25 10.19 7.63
N ASP A 22 -0.26 10.54 8.79
CA ASP A 22 0.34 11.53 9.68
C ASP A 22 1.75 11.09 10.12
N CYS A 23 1.92 9.82 10.50
CA CYS A 23 3.23 9.26 10.82
C CYS A 23 4.21 9.25 9.64
N LEU A 24 3.72 9.07 8.42
CA LEU A 24 4.55 9.04 7.21
C LEU A 24 4.88 10.42 6.64
N THR A 25 4.03 11.41 6.93
CA THR A 25 4.14 12.74 6.34
C THR A 25 4.85 13.75 7.22
N ASP A 26 4.95 13.50 8.51
CA ASP A 26 5.57 14.41 9.46
C ASP A 26 7.11 14.32 9.48
N ASP A 27 7.68 13.23 8.96
CA ASP A 27 9.12 13.11 8.75
C ASP A 27 9.48 13.21 7.25
N PRO A 28 9.96 14.38 6.78
CA PRO A 28 10.36 14.54 5.38
C PRO A 28 11.55 13.65 5.00
N LYS A 29 12.17 12.97 5.96
CA LYS A 29 13.27 12.04 5.74
C LYS A 29 12.81 10.59 5.50
N THR A 30 11.53 10.30 5.65
CA THR A 30 10.98 8.94 5.52
C THR A 30 11.02 8.44 4.08
N TRP A 31 10.68 9.32 3.14
CA TRP A 31 10.71 9.05 1.69
C TRP A 31 11.29 10.24 0.94
N SER A 32 11.76 10.01 -0.26
CA SER A 32 11.96 11.09 -1.20
C SER A 32 10.61 11.67 -1.66
N SER A 33 10.60 12.94 -2.07
CA SER A 33 9.39 13.71 -2.42
C SER A 33 8.67 13.27 -3.70
N ALA A 34 8.99 12.13 -4.25
CA ALA A 34 8.33 11.59 -5.45
C ALA A 34 6.87 11.19 -5.15
N PRO A 35 5.96 11.30 -6.14
CA PRO A 35 4.54 11.00 -5.94
C PRO A 35 4.23 9.53 -5.69
N GLY A 36 5.20 8.65 -5.79
CA GLY A 36 5.07 7.21 -5.53
C GLY A 36 6.42 6.57 -5.24
N LEU A 37 6.39 5.34 -4.73
CA LEU A 37 7.57 4.54 -4.46
C LEU A 37 7.86 3.63 -5.65
N VAL A 38 8.89 3.96 -6.43
CA VAL A 38 9.30 3.22 -7.63
C VAL A 38 10.67 2.54 -7.48
N SER A 39 11.39 2.88 -6.42
CA SER A 39 12.73 2.32 -6.15
C SER A 39 12.98 2.24 -4.65
N VAL A 40 13.65 1.19 -4.23
CA VAL A 40 14.14 1.05 -2.85
C VAL A 40 15.08 2.19 -2.44
N ALA A 41 15.79 2.78 -3.40
CA ALA A 41 16.66 3.94 -3.16
C ALA A 41 15.90 5.18 -2.64
N GLN A 42 14.58 5.26 -2.82
CA GLN A 42 13.76 6.33 -2.28
C GLN A 42 13.47 6.17 -0.79
N VAL A 43 13.60 4.96 -0.24
CA VAL A 43 13.31 4.66 1.16
C VAL A 43 14.51 5.05 2.01
N THR A 44 14.30 5.95 2.97
CA THR A 44 15.31 6.34 3.94
C THR A 44 15.43 5.26 5.05
N PRO A 45 16.53 5.24 5.85
CA PRO A 45 16.61 4.35 7.00
C PRO A 45 15.44 4.50 7.98
N SER A 46 14.99 5.72 8.27
CA SER A 46 13.81 5.97 9.10
C SER A 46 12.52 5.50 8.46
N GLY A 47 12.39 5.59 7.15
CA GLY A 47 11.27 5.05 6.38
C GLY A 47 11.20 3.53 6.45
N LEU A 48 12.35 2.87 6.35
CA LEU A 48 12.44 1.41 6.48
C LEU A 48 12.06 0.93 7.88
N GLU A 49 12.54 1.61 8.90
CA GLU A 49 12.18 1.31 10.28
C GLU A 49 10.68 1.46 10.53
N LEU A 50 10.07 2.52 10.01
CA LEU A 50 8.62 2.72 10.07
C LEU A 50 7.86 1.61 9.36
N LEU A 51 8.30 1.18 8.17
CA LEU A 51 7.70 0.05 7.45
C LEU A 51 7.73 -1.24 8.27
N PHE A 52 8.85 -1.57 8.87
CA PHE A 52 8.98 -2.78 9.69
C PHE A 52 8.10 -2.72 10.94
N ARG A 53 8.07 -1.60 11.62
CA ARG A 53 7.20 -1.39 12.78
C ARG A 53 5.72 -1.54 12.40
N THR A 54 5.31 -0.88 11.33
CA THR A 54 3.94 -0.99 10.82
C THR A 54 3.59 -2.43 10.43
N ALA A 55 4.49 -3.13 9.76
CA ALA A 55 4.29 -4.53 9.42
C ALA A 55 4.10 -5.44 10.65
N GLN A 56 4.86 -5.18 11.72
CA GLN A 56 4.69 -5.91 12.98
C GLN A 56 3.35 -5.63 13.65
N GLU A 57 2.90 -4.37 13.64
CA GLU A 57 1.58 -3.98 14.14
C GLU A 57 0.46 -4.66 13.37
N MET A 58 0.55 -4.69 12.03
CA MET A 58 -0.42 -5.39 11.18
C MET A 58 -0.45 -6.88 11.45
N ARG A 59 0.72 -7.51 11.58
CA ARG A 59 0.83 -8.92 11.95
C ARG A 59 0.15 -9.22 13.29
N ALA A 60 0.36 -8.36 14.28
CA ALA A 60 -0.26 -8.50 15.60
C ALA A 60 -1.79 -8.34 15.52
N ALA A 61 -2.30 -7.37 14.76
CA ALA A 61 -3.73 -7.16 14.55
C ALA A 61 -4.40 -8.39 13.89
N VAL A 62 -3.77 -8.93 12.85
CA VAL A 62 -4.25 -10.15 12.17
C VAL A 62 -4.28 -11.35 13.11
N ARG A 63 -3.26 -11.54 13.94
CA ARG A 63 -3.20 -12.63 14.90
C ARG A 63 -4.26 -12.54 15.98
N ARG A 64 -4.58 -11.33 16.44
CA ARG A 64 -5.58 -11.10 17.50
C ARG A 64 -7.01 -11.22 17.01
N ASN A 65 -7.32 -10.60 15.87
CA ASN A 65 -8.70 -10.37 15.41
C ASN A 65 -8.94 -10.86 13.98
N GLY A 66 -7.97 -11.46 13.32
CA GLY A 66 -8.06 -11.83 11.91
C GLY A 66 -7.83 -10.67 10.94
N GLY A 67 -7.78 -9.44 11.45
CA GLY A 67 -7.61 -8.21 10.70
C GLY A 67 -8.25 -7.02 11.39
N ASP A 68 -8.45 -5.95 10.67
CA ASP A 68 -9.19 -4.75 11.10
C ASP A 68 -9.79 -4.01 9.90
N ASP A 69 -10.35 -2.83 10.11
CA ASP A 69 -11.05 -2.03 9.09
C ASP A 69 -10.25 -0.80 8.63
N ARG A 70 -8.93 -0.80 8.77
CA ARG A 70 -8.08 0.36 8.41
C ARG A 70 -8.22 0.77 6.95
N LEU A 71 -8.50 -0.17 6.08
CA LEU A 71 -8.69 0.06 4.65
C LEU A 71 -10.16 0.04 4.23
N ALA A 72 -11.09 0.16 5.17
CA ALA A 72 -12.52 0.25 4.85
C ALA A 72 -12.78 1.37 3.84
N GLY A 73 -13.53 1.07 2.79
CA GLY A 73 -13.81 2.00 1.69
C GLY A 73 -12.64 2.24 0.72
N ARG A 74 -11.53 1.53 0.87
CA ARG A 74 -10.37 1.63 -0.03
C ARG A 74 -10.31 0.45 -0.98
N THR A 75 -9.78 0.70 -2.18
CA THR A 75 -9.55 -0.32 -3.19
C THR A 75 -8.09 -0.31 -3.60
N LEU A 76 -7.45 -1.45 -3.52
CA LEU A 76 -6.11 -1.69 -4.06
C LEU A 76 -6.25 -2.22 -5.48
N ALA A 77 -5.54 -1.62 -6.43
CA ALA A 77 -5.33 -2.19 -7.74
C ALA A 77 -3.93 -2.81 -7.82
N THR A 78 -3.85 -4.08 -8.17
CA THR A 78 -2.59 -4.74 -8.51
C THR A 78 -2.54 -4.94 -10.01
N VAL A 79 -1.50 -4.38 -10.64
CA VAL A 79 -1.31 -4.42 -12.09
C VAL A 79 0.01 -5.13 -12.37
N PHE A 80 -0.07 -6.30 -12.99
CA PHE A 80 1.09 -7.13 -13.29
C PHE A 80 1.24 -7.33 -14.79
N TYR A 81 2.41 -7.01 -15.30
CA TYR A 81 2.80 -7.32 -16.68
C TYR A 81 3.08 -8.81 -16.83
N GLU A 82 3.75 -9.41 -15.86
CA GLU A 82 3.97 -10.85 -15.80
C GLU A 82 3.14 -11.48 -14.67
N ALA A 83 2.68 -12.70 -14.89
CA ALA A 83 1.91 -13.42 -13.89
C ALA A 83 2.76 -13.67 -12.62
N SER A 84 2.31 -13.16 -11.50
CA SER A 84 2.93 -13.37 -10.19
C SER A 84 1.87 -13.73 -9.15
N THR A 85 1.43 -14.96 -9.19
CA THR A 85 0.33 -15.47 -8.36
C THR A 85 0.61 -15.27 -6.87
N ARG A 86 1.81 -15.61 -6.42
CA ARG A 86 2.19 -15.49 -5.00
C ARG A 86 2.11 -14.05 -4.51
N THR A 87 2.66 -13.11 -5.26
CA THR A 87 2.64 -11.68 -4.93
C THR A 87 1.22 -11.14 -4.96
N ALA A 88 0.44 -11.46 -6.00
CA ALA A 88 -0.95 -11.04 -6.10
C ALA A 88 -1.78 -11.53 -4.92
N CYS A 89 -1.74 -12.81 -4.61
CA CYS A 89 -2.47 -13.40 -3.49
C CYS A 89 -2.07 -12.78 -2.14
N SER A 90 -0.79 -12.48 -1.95
CA SER A 90 -0.27 -11.84 -0.73
C SER A 90 -0.88 -10.44 -0.51
N PHE A 91 -0.89 -9.60 -1.54
CA PHE A 91 -1.51 -8.28 -1.47
C PHE A 91 -3.03 -8.34 -1.32
N GLN A 92 -3.69 -9.23 -2.05
CA GLN A 92 -5.14 -9.42 -1.97
C GLN A 92 -5.57 -9.85 -0.56
N ALA A 93 -4.88 -10.84 0.01
CA ALA A 93 -5.15 -11.30 1.36
C ALA A 93 -4.90 -10.20 2.41
N ALA A 94 -3.85 -9.41 2.25
CA ALA A 94 -3.54 -8.31 3.15
C ALA A 94 -4.63 -7.24 3.13
N VAL A 95 -5.05 -6.81 1.95
CA VAL A 95 -6.10 -5.80 1.79
C VAL A 95 -7.44 -6.29 2.34
N ALA A 96 -7.82 -7.54 2.05
CA ALA A 96 -9.05 -8.12 2.55
C ALA A 96 -9.07 -8.19 4.09
N ARG A 97 -7.97 -8.56 4.72
CA ARG A 97 -7.83 -8.58 6.19
C ARG A 97 -7.89 -7.20 6.83
N LEU A 98 -7.60 -6.16 6.09
CA LEU A 98 -7.70 -4.78 6.55
C LEU A 98 -9.01 -4.09 6.13
N GLY A 99 -10.01 -4.86 5.71
CA GLY A 99 -11.34 -4.36 5.36
C GLY A 99 -11.43 -3.65 4.01
N GLY A 100 -10.39 -3.70 3.22
CA GLY A 100 -10.35 -3.10 1.88
C GLY A 100 -10.85 -4.03 0.79
N ARG A 101 -10.91 -3.51 -0.42
CA ARG A 101 -11.23 -4.24 -1.65
C ARG A 101 -10.00 -4.30 -2.56
N TYR A 102 -10.01 -5.21 -3.50
CA TYR A 102 -8.94 -5.29 -4.49
C TYR A 102 -9.49 -5.52 -5.90
N VAL A 103 -8.71 -5.04 -6.87
CA VAL A 103 -8.85 -5.33 -8.30
C VAL A 103 -7.50 -5.84 -8.79
N HIS A 104 -7.51 -6.91 -9.56
CA HIS A 104 -6.28 -7.49 -10.09
C HIS A 104 -6.30 -7.49 -11.61
N TYR A 105 -5.19 -7.08 -12.19
CA TYR A 105 -4.95 -7.09 -13.63
C TYR A 105 -3.60 -7.75 -13.92
N ALA A 106 -3.59 -8.78 -14.77
CA ALA A 106 -2.38 -9.50 -15.14
C ALA A 106 -2.32 -9.75 -16.65
N GLY A 107 -1.13 -10.05 -17.15
CA GLY A 107 -0.92 -10.41 -18.55
C GLY A 107 -0.95 -9.23 -19.53
N LEU A 108 -0.62 -8.03 -19.08
CA LEU A 108 -0.58 -6.83 -19.93
C LEU A 108 0.49 -6.88 -21.02
N ASP A 109 1.47 -7.78 -20.89
CA ASP A 109 2.51 -8.04 -21.88
C ASP A 109 1.98 -8.77 -23.14
N LYS A 110 0.79 -9.37 -23.03
CA LYS A 110 0.15 -10.15 -24.11
C LYS A 110 -0.87 -9.35 -24.93
N GLY A 111 -0.77 -8.04 -24.92
CA GLY A 111 -1.70 -7.16 -25.62
C GLY A 111 -3.02 -6.96 -24.87
N ALA A 112 -4.10 -6.62 -25.60
CA ALA A 112 -5.40 -6.28 -25.00
C ALA A 112 -6.14 -7.45 -24.33
N GLU A 113 -5.51 -8.58 -24.17
CA GLU A 113 -6.08 -9.81 -23.62
C GLU A 113 -5.82 -9.98 -22.10
N GLY A 114 -5.54 -8.90 -21.39
CA GLY A 114 -5.43 -8.93 -19.93
C GLY A 114 -6.79 -9.26 -19.31
N GLU A 115 -6.89 -10.38 -18.60
CA GLU A 115 -8.10 -10.73 -17.86
C GLU A 115 -8.19 -9.91 -16.57
N ALA A 116 -9.27 -9.17 -16.43
CA ALA A 116 -9.68 -8.62 -15.15
C ALA A 116 -10.33 -9.73 -14.33
N ILE A 117 -9.77 -10.03 -13.17
CA ILE A 117 -10.31 -11.01 -12.22
C ILE A 117 -11.03 -10.29 -11.11
#